data_3ecc166def3aca692a256711c243a7b3
#
_entry.id   3ecc166def3aca692a256711c243a7b3
#
_cell.length_a   1.000
_cell.length_b   1.000
_cell.length_c   1.000
_cell.angle_alpha   90.00
_cell.angle_beta   90.00
_cell.angle_gamma   90.00
#
_symmetry.space_group_name_H-M   'P 1'
#
loop_
_entity.id
_entity.type
_entity.pdbx_description
1 polymer ?
#
loop_
_entity_poly.entity_id
_entity_poly.type
_entity_poly.pdbx_seq_one_letter_code
_entity_poly.pdbx_strand_id
1 'polypeptide(L)'
;TYAMAAAITCGSIELIGAKQEDMSSTLESLIMAGVSVKKKNENIKIDVPTGRLKSINLGTEPYPGFPTDLQAQFISLMTGADGKSIISETIFENRFMHVPELQRMGANIDVSGGSAVVTGVSHLTGAPVMASDLRASASLVLAGLAAKGETLISRIYHLDRGYERLEEKLA
;
A
#
# COMPACT_ATOMS: atom_id res chain seq x y z
N THR A 1 -3.88 -4.65 -3.98
CA THR A 1 -2.44 -4.82 -3.70
C THR A 1 -1.59 -4.55 -4.93
N TYR A 2 -1.76 -5.28 -6.07
CA TYR A 2 -0.90 -5.13 -7.27
C TYR A 2 -0.94 -3.72 -7.89
N ALA A 3 -2.09 -3.03 -7.87
CA ALA A 3 -2.17 -1.63 -8.28
C ALA A 3 -1.29 -0.71 -7.40
N MET A 4 -1.23 -1.01 -6.09
CA MET A 4 -0.36 -0.29 -5.15
C MET A 4 1.11 -0.67 -5.33
N ALA A 5 1.42 -1.93 -5.72
CA ALA A 5 2.77 -2.33 -6.07
C ALA A 5 3.31 -1.51 -7.26
N ALA A 6 2.52 -1.37 -8.33
CA ALA A 6 2.87 -0.50 -9.44
C ALA A 6 3.02 0.97 -9.00
N ALA A 7 2.11 1.44 -8.12
CA ALA A 7 2.14 2.81 -7.63
C ALA A 7 3.40 3.13 -6.81
N ILE A 8 3.80 2.27 -5.90
CA ILE A 8 4.96 2.51 -5.02
C ILE A 8 6.29 2.37 -5.74
N THR A 9 6.34 1.55 -6.79
CA THR A 9 7.54 1.34 -7.63
C THR A 9 7.63 2.27 -8.83
N CYS A 10 6.67 3.21 -8.99
CA CYS A 10 6.55 4.08 -10.16
C CYS A 10 6.49 3.29 -11.48
N GLY A 11 5.85 2.14 -11.46
CA GLY A 11 5.75 1.20 -12.57
C GLY A 11 4.44 1.31 -13.36
N SER A 12 4.21 0.31 -14.21
CA SER A 12 2.97 0.14 -14.97
C SER A 12 2.52 -1.32 -14.91
N ILE A 13 1.21 -1.53 -14.77
CA ILE A 13 0.61 -2.86 -14.72
C ILE A 13 -0.75 -2.87 -15.44
N GLU A 14 -1.10 -3.98 -16.06
CA GLU A 14 -2.44 -4.25 -16.55
C GLU A 14 -3.08 -5.36 -15.71
N LEU A 15 -4.17 -5.02 -15.03
CA LEU A 15 -4.97 -5.96 -14.24
C LEU A 15 -5.99 -6.62 -15.15
N ILE A 16 -5.73 -7.87 -15.51
CA ILE A 16 -6.55 -8.64 -16.48
C ILE A 16 -7.79 -9.16 -15.75
N GLY A 17 -8.97 -8.91 -16.35
CA GLY A 17 -10.26 -9.35 -15.82
C GLY A 17 -10.71 -8.63 -14.55
N ALA A 18 -10.01 -7.57 -14.14
CA ALA A 18 -10.40 -6.79 -12.96
C ALA A 18 -11.57 -5.87 -13.28
N LYS A 19 -12.61 -5.94 -12.45
CA LYS A 19 -13.78 -5.07 -12.58
C LYS A 19 -13.58 -3.79 -11.78
N GLN A 20 -13.78 -2.66 -12.45
CA GLN A 20 -13.61 -1.34 -11.83
C GLN A 20 -14.61 -1.15 -10.67
N GLU A 21 -15.81 -1.69 -10.82
CA GLU A 21 -16.90 -1.56 -9.84
C GLU A 21 -16.53 -2.19 -8.49
N ASP A 22 -15.78 -3.30 -8.50
CA ASP A 22 -15.41 -4.06 -7.30
C ASP A 22 -14.29 -3.37 -6.49
N MET A 23 -13.63 -2.35 -7.07
CA MET A 23 -12.50 -1.69 -6.45
C MET A 23 -12.51 -0.16 -6.66
N SER A 24 -13.68 0.42 -6.88
CA SER A 24 -13.86 1.83 -7.21
C SER A 24 -13.19 2.77 -6.20
N SER A 25 -13.48 2.63 -4.91
CA SER A 25 -12.90 3.47 -3.84
C SER A 25 -11.36 3.40 -3.79
N THR A 26 -10.80 2.21 -4.03
CA THR A 26 -9.35 2.01 -4.10
C THR A 26 -8.75 2.72 -5.31
N LEU A 27 -9.37 2.58 -6.48
CA LEU A 27 -8.90 3.24 -7.70
C LEU A 27 -9.04 4.77 -7.61
N GLU A 28 -10.13 5.27 -7.04
CA GLU A 28 -10.32 6.70 -6.78
C GLU A 28 -9.22 7.26 -5.87
N SER A 29 -8.89 6.55 -4.79
CA SER A 29 -7.81 6.95 -3.89
C SER A 29 -6.45 6.99 -4.61
N LEU A 30 -6.17 6.03 -5.49
CA LEU A 30 -4.97 6.02 -6.31
C LEU A 30 -4.95 7.19 -7.31
N ILE A 31 -6.07 7.50 -7.94
CA ILE A 31 -6.22 8.65 -8.85
C ILE A 31 -5.97 9.97 -8.10
N MET A 32 -6.55 10.12 -6.90
CA MET A 32 -6.32 11.29 -6.05
C MET A 32 -4.84 11.45 -5.68
N ALA A 33 -4.14 10.34 -5.46
CA ALA A 33 -2.70 10.33 -5.22
C ALA A 33 -1.86 10.63 -6.48
N GLY A 34 -2.47 10.70 -7.66
CA GLY A 34 -1.80 11.05 -8.93
C GLY A 34 -1.50 9.86 -9.83
N VAL A 35 -2.01 8.68 -9.52
CA VAL A 35 -1.88 7.49 -10.39
C VAL A 35 -2.84 7.58 -11.57
N SER A 36 -2.37 7.25 -12.76
CA SER A 36 -3.23 7.15 -13.96
C SER A 36 -3.90 5.79 -14.01
N VAL A 37 -5.23 5.78 -13.97
CA VAL A 37 -6.05 4.57 -14.07
C VAL A 37 -6.88 4.66 -15.34
N LYS A 38 -6.75 3.68 -16.23
CA LYS A 38 -7.48 3.63 -17.49
C LYS A 38 -8.18 2.29 -17.66
N LYS A 39 -9.46 2.31 -17.96
CA LYS A 39 -10.19 1.11 -18.41
C LYS A 39 -9.77 0.78 -19.84
N LYS A 40 -9.40 -0.48 -20.08
CA LYS A 40 -9.02 -1.00 -21.40
C LYS A 40 -9.76 -2.33 -21.61
N ASN A 41 -10.89 -2.27 -22.32
CA ASN A 41 -11.82 -3.40 -22.46
C ASN A 41 -12.30 -3.87 -21.07
N GLU A 42 -12.04 -5.15 -20.70
CA GLU A 42 -12.33 -5.74 -19.39
C GLU A 42 -11.12 -5.69 -18.43
N ASN A 43 -10.08 -4.92 -18.78
CA ASN A 43 -8.87 -4.79 -18.00
C ASN A 43 -8.76 -3.37 -17.43
N ILE A 44 -7.95 -3.23 -16.40
CA ILE A 44 -7.61 -1.93 -15.80
C ILE A 44 -6.10 -1.72 -15.97
N LYS A 45 -5.72 -0.67 -16.70
CA LYS A 45 -4.32 -0.26 -16.79
C LYS A 45 -4.00 0.78 -15.74
N ILE A 46 -2.95 0.54 -14.98
CA ILE A 46 -2.39 1.42 -13.97
C ILE A 46 -1.04 1.91 -14.49
N ASP A 47 -0.88 3.20 -14.65
CA ASP A 47 0.39 3.84 -15.01
C ASP A 47 0.72 4.91 -13.96
N VAL A 48 1.96 4.96 -13.51
CA VAL A 48 2.38 5.97 -12.55
C VAL A 48 3.24 7.01 -13.26
N PRO A 49 2.84 8.28 -13.23
CA PRO A 49 3.65 9.34 -13.83
C PRO A 49 4.96 9.50 -13.05
N THR A 50 5.97 10.03 -13.72
CA THR A 50 7.27 10.32 -13.10
C THR A 50 7.10 11.32 -11.96
N GLY A 51 7.71 11.04 -10.82
CA GLY A 51 7.68 11.90 -9.64
C GLY A 51 7.06 11.22 -8.43
N ARG A 52 6.96 11.96 -7.34
CA ARG A 52 6.35 11.48 -6.10
C ARG A 52 4.82 11.56 -6.20
N LEU A 53 4.14 10.60 -5.61
CA LEU A 53 2.70 10.65 -5.44
C LEU A 53 2.32 11.81 -4.49
N LYS A 54 1.10 12.29 -4.62
CA LYS A 54 0.53 13.27 -3.71
C LYS A 54 0.05 12.58 -2.43
N SER A 55 0.29 13.19 -1.29
CA SER A 55 -0.33 12.77 -0.05
C SER A 55 -1.84 13.01 -0.09
N ILE A 56 -2.61 12.04 0.38
CA ILE A 56 -4.06 12.16 0.54
C ILE A 56 -4.50 11.66 1.90
N ASN A 57 -5.60 12.19 2.40
CA ASN A 57 -6.24 11.68 3.61
C ASN A 57 -7.27 10.62 3.23
N LEU A 58 -7.37 9.58 4.06
CA LEU A 58 -8.22 8.43 3.80
C LEU A 58 -8.80 7.88 5.11
N GLY A 59 -10.06 7.48 5.09
CA GLY A 59 -10.70 6.69 6.13
C GLY A 59 -11.14 5.34 5.60
N THR A 60 -10.97 4.28 6.40
CA THR A 60 -11.58 2.99 6.07
C THR A 60 -13.08 3.04 6.34
N GLU A 61 -13.87 2.45 5.47
CA GLU A 61 -15.33 2.42 5.56
C GLU A 61 -15.86 1.06 5.08
N PRO A 62 -17.07 0.65 5.53
CA PRO A 62 -17.76 -0.48 4.93
C PRO A 62 -17.95 -0.28 3.43
N TYR A 63 -18.02 -1.39 2.68
CA TYR A 63 -18.32 -1.34 1.25
C TYR A 63 -19.54 -0.45 0.96
N PRO A 64 -19.49 0.47 -0.02
CA PRO A 64 -18.47 0.61 -1.08
C PRO A 64 -17.31 1.57 -0.72
N GLY A 65 -17.11 1.94 0.53
CA GLY A 65 -16.00 2.77 0.97
C GLY A 65 -14.63 2.09 0.86
N PHE A 66 -13.58 2.76 1.35
CA PHE A 66 -12.22 2.21 1.24
C PHE A 66 -12.03 1.01 2.20
N PRO A 67 -11.64 -0.17 1.68
CA PRO A 67 -11.61 -1.38 2.49
C PRO A 67 -10.45 -1.35 3.50
N THR A 68 -10.76 -1.71 4.75
CA THR A 68 -9.78 -1.86 5.83
C THR A 68 -8.67 -2.87 5.48
N ASP A 69 -8.94 -3.83 4.60
CA ASP A 69 -7.97 -4.81 4.14
C ASP A 69 -6.83 -4.22 3.28
N LEU A 70 -7.00 -3.01 2.78
CA LEU A 70 -5.98 -2.29 2.02
C LEU A 70 -5.34 -1.12 2.79
N GLN A 71 -5.78 -0.87 4.02
CA GLN A 71 -5.28 0.22 4.86
C GLN A 71 -3.76 0.16 5.05
N ALA A 72 -3.22 -1.00 5.44
CA ALA A 72 -1.79 -1.17 5.67
C ALA A 72 -0.95 -0.95 4.40
N GLN A 73 -1.39 -1.49 3.26
CA GLN A 73 -0.72 -1.27 1.97
C GLN A 73 -0.78 0.20 1.54
N PHE A 74 -1.89 0.87 1.83
CA PHE A 74 -2.02 2.30 1.51
C PHE A 74 -1.12 3.17 2.38
N ILE A 75 -0.93 2.82 3.66
CA ILE A 75 0.07 3.46 4.52
C ILE A 75 1.47 3.30 3.92
N SER A 76 1.85 2.09 3.49
CA SER A 76 3.15 1.89 2.82
C SER A 76 3.30 2.76 1.58
N LEU A 77 2.26 2.88 0.77
CA LEU A 77 2.28 3.76 -0.41
C LEU A 77 2.52 5.23 -0.03
N MET A 78 1.86 5.72 1.03
CA MET A 78 1.98 7.11 1.47
C MET A 78 3.32 7.43 2.12
N THR A 79 4.12 6.44 2.53
CA THR A 79 5.48 6.70 3.02
C THR A 79 6.38 7.37 1.97
N GLY A 80 6.13 7.12 0.69
CA GLY A 80 6.86 7.73 -0.43
C GLY A 80 6.17 8.96 -1.04
N ALA A 81 4.98 9.33 -0.59
CA ALA A 81 4.22 10.46 -1.11
C ALA A 81 4.83 11.82 -0.72
N ASP A 82 4.45 12.87 -1.41
CA ASP A 82 4.87 14.24 -1.08
C ASP A 82 3.88 14.87 -0.09
N GLY A 83 4.36 15.23 1.10
CA GLY A 83 3.56 15.85 2.15
C GLY A 83 3.14 14.88 3.27
N LYS A 84 1.98 15.13 3.88
CA LYS A 84 1.42 14.36 4.99
C LYS A 84 0.07 13.78 4.64
N SER A 85 -0.15 12.51 5.00
CA SER A 85 -1.41 11.80 4.86
C SER A 85 -1.95 11.43 6.24
N ILE A 86 -3.24 11.58 6.44
CA ILE A 86 -3.94 11.07 7.64
C ILE A 86 -4.76 9.86 7.21
N ILE A 87 -4.42 8.69 7.76
CA ILE A 87 -5.13 7.44 7.48
C ILE A 87 -5.87 7.02 8.75
N SER A 88 -7.21 7.05 8.68
CA SER A 88 -8.09 6.70 9.80
C SER A 88 -8.66 5.30 9.61
N GLU A 89 -8.50 4.46 10.63
CA GLU A 89 -9.08 3.13 10.70
C GLU A 89 -10.36 3.18 11.55
N THR A 90 -11.50 2.96 10.92
CA THR A 90 -12.81 3.08 11.56
C THR A 90 -13.53 1.74 11.73
N ILE A 91 -12.98 0.65 11.16
CA ILE A 91 -13.62 -0.67 11.14
C ILE A 91 -13.08 -1.56 12.25
N PHE A 92 -11.76 -1.55 12.43
CA PHE A 92 -11.11 -2.40 13.44
C PHE A 92 -10.20 -1.60 14.37
N GLU A 93 -10.27 -1.91 15.64
CA GLU A 93 -9.34 -1.39 16.62
C GLU A 93 -7.94 -2.00 16.44
N ASN A 94 -6.91 -1.21 16.76
CA ASN A 94 -5.51 -1.66 16.81
C ASN A 94 -4.94 -2.25 15.51
N ARG A 95 -5.35 -1.76 14.33
CA ARG A 95 -4.89 -2.28 13.03
C ARG A 95 -3.62 -1.61 12.48
N PHE A 96 -2.75 -1.11 13.37
CA PHE A 96 -1.50 -0.44 13.00
C PHE A 96 -0.25 -1.24 13.39
N MET A 97 -0.37 -2.56 13.58
CA MET A 97 0.75 -3.43 14.00
C MET A 97 1.92 -3.48 13.01
N HIS A 98 1.69 -3.12 11.75
CA HIS A 98 2.73 -3.01 10.73
C HIS A 98 3.56 -1.72 10.82
N VAL A 99 3.07 -0.69 11.53
CA VAL A 99 3.73 0.62 11.61
C VAL A 99 5.12 0.55 12.23
N PRO A 100 5.36 -0.15 13.36
CA PRO A 100 6.71 -0.27 13.91
C PRO A 100 7.72 -0.88 12.93
N GLU A 101 7.28 -1.81 12.09
CA GLU A 101 8.13 -2.43 11.07
C GLU A 101 8.43 -1.47 9.91
N LEU A 102 7.43 -0.67 9.48
CA LEU A 102 7.67 0.40 8.50
C LEU A 102 8.61 1.49 9.06
N GLN A 103 8.47 1.84 10.34
CA GLN A 103 9.39 2.78 11.02
C GLN A 103 10.82 2.23 11.07
N ARG A 104 11.00 0.92 11.23
CA ARG A 104 12.31 0.25 11.13
C ARG A 104 12.94 0.41 9.75
N MET A 105 12.12 0.52 8.70
CA MET A 105 12.54 0.84 7.33
C MET A 105 12.73 2.35 7.08
N GLY A 106 12.61 3.18 8.11
CA GLY A 106 12.78 4.63 8.01
C GLY A 106 11.51 5.42 7.67
N ALA A 107 10.34 4.80 7.75
CA ALA A 107 9.07 5.51 7.58
C ALA A 107 8.82 6.49 8.75
N ASN A 108 8.29 7.66 8.44
CA ASN A 108 7.89 8.66 9.42
C ASN A 108 6.37 8.58 9.63
N ILE A 109 5.95 7.86 10.65
CA ILE A 109 4.54 7.59 10.95
C ILE A 109 4.28 7.79 12.43
N ASP A 110 3.29 8.61 12.77
CA ASP A 110 2.78 8.80 14.12
C ASP A 110 1.38 8.20 14.23
N VAL A 111 1.16 7.30 15.18
CA VAL A 111 -0.15 6.68 15.44
C VAL A 111 -0.76 7.27 16.71
N SER A 112 -1.99 7.75 16.60
CA SER A 112 -2.76 8.25 17.74
C SER A 112 -4.22 7.83 17.59
N GLY A 113 -4.73 7.11 18.58
CA GLY A 113 -6.07 6.54 18.54
C GLY A 113 -6.24 5.64 17.30
N GLY A 114 -7.33 5.85 16.57
CA GLY A 114 -7.66 5.12 15.34
C GLY A 114 -7.05 5.72 14.07
N SER A 115 -5.99 6.54 14.14
CA SER A 115 -5.43 7.21 12.97
C SER A 115 -3.91 7.18 12.96
N ALA A 116 -3.33 7.10 11.75
CA ALA A 116 -1.91 7.24 11.48
C ALA A 116 -1.66 8.49 10.66
N VAL A 117 -0.72 9.33 11.12
CA VAL A 117 -0.19 10.46 10.34
C VAL A 117 1.10 9.99 9.67
N VAL A 118 1.06 9.85 8.35
CA VAL A 118 2.20 9.41 7.53
C VAL A 118 2.84 10.64 6.89
N THR A 119 4.07 10.95 7.26
CA THR A 119 4.86 11.99 6.60
C THR A 119 5.77 11.34 5.57
N GLY A 120 5.63 11.70 4.31
CA GLY A 120 6.40 11.10 3.24
C GLY A 120 7.90 11.36 3.37
N VAL A 121 8.69 10.32 3.15
CA VAL A 121 10.16 10.36 3.16
C VAL A 121 10.70 10.26 1.74
N SER A 122 11.95 10.65 1.53
CA SER A 122 12.58 10.58 0.20
C SER A 122 12.77 9.13 -0.30
N HIS A 123 13.00 8.20 0.61
CA HIS A 123 13.10 6.77 0.37
C HIS A 123 13.01 6.00 1.68
N LEU A 124 12.56 4.76 1.58
CA LEU A 124 12.72 3.76 2.64
C LEU A 124 14.08 3.08 2.52
N THR A 125 14.57 2.51 3.61
CA THR A 125 15.79 1.70 3.67
C THR A 125 15.43 0.27 3.97
N GLY A 126 16.05 -0.67 3.24
CA GLY A 126 15.88 -2.09 3.50
C GLY A 126 16.30 -2.46 4.92
N ALA A 127 15.53 -3.32 5.56
CA ALA A 127 15.76 -3.79 6.91
C ALA A 127 15.19 -5.19 7.14
N PRO A 128 15.68 -5.94 8.14
CA PRO A 128 14.97 -7.12 8.60
C PRO A 128 13.69 -6.70 9.34
N VAL A 129 12.56 -7.19 8.84
CA VAL A 129 11.20 -6.89 9.34
C VAL A 129 10.40 -8.17 9.54
N MET A 130 9.35 -8.11 10.34
CA MET A 130 8.56 -9.29 10.70
C MET A 130 7.08 -9.07 10.37
N ALA A 131 6.52 -9.97 9.58
CA ALA A 131 5.11 -10.01 9.29
C ALA A 131 4.31 -10.48 10.52
N SER A 132 3.27 -9.73 10.89
CA SER A 132 2.37 -10.06 12.01
C SER A 132 1.07 -10.71 11.55
N ASP A 133 0.60 -10.37 10.36
CA ASP A 133 -0.64 -10.85 9.74
C ASP A 133 -0.57 -10.67 8.21
N LEU A 134 -1.62 -11.11 7.51
CA LEU A 134 -1.71 -11.05 6.05
C LEU A 134 -1.56 -9.63 5.48
N ARG A 135 -2.20 -8.63 6.10
CA ARG A 135 -2.23 -7.25 5.58
C ARG A 135 -0.92 -6.54 5.87
N ALA A 136 -0.38 -6.75 7.08
CA ALA A 136 0.97 -6.31 7.43
C ALA A 136 2.01 -6.90 6.49
N SER A 137 1.93 -8.21 6.21
CA SER A 137 2.84 -8.87 5.26
C SER A 137 2.82 -8.19 3.90
N ALA A 138 1.64 -7.96 3.33
CA ALA A 138 1.51 -7.31 2.03
C ALA A 138 2.06 -5.87 2.05
N SER A 139 1.82 -5.12 3.12
CA SER A 139 2.34 -3.75 3.26
C SER A 139 3.87 -3.71 3.32
N LEU A 140 4.50 -4.67 4.02
CA LEU A 140 5.96 -4.79 4.12
C LEU A 140 6.59 -5.21 2.79
N VAL A 141 5.92 -6.08 2.02
CA VAL A 141 6.37 -6.41 0.66
C VAL A 141 6.36 -5.16 -0.21
N LEU A 142 5.28 -4.38 -0.22
CA LEU A 142 5.22 -3.13 -0.98
C LEU A 142 6.31 -2.15 -0.57
N ALA A 143 6.52 -1.98 0.74
CA ALA A 143 7.60 -1.13 1.25
C ALA A 143 8.98 -1.62 0.82
N GLY A 144 9.20 -2.94 0.86
CA GLY A 144 10.46 -3.59 0.44
C GLY A 144 10.77 -3.39 -1.04
N LEU A 145 9.74 -3.43 -1.92
CA LEU A 145 9.91 -3.17 -3.35
C LEU A 145 10.41 -1.75 -3.66
N ALA A 146 10.08 -0.78 -2.80
CA ALA A 146 10.48 0.62 -2.97
C ALA A 146 11.70 1.03 -2.14
N ALA A 147 12.14 0.20 -1.21
CA ALA A 147 13.24 0.48 -0.31
C ALA A 147 14.60 0.40 -1.01
N LYS A 148 15.56 1.19 -0.55
CA LYS A 148 16.96 1.06 -0.96
C LYS A 148 17.65 -0.01 -0.11
N GLY A 149 18.35 -0.93 -0.76
CA GLY A 149 19.02 -2.04 -0.11
C GLY A 149 18.14 -3.28 0.02
N GLU A 150 18.55 -4.21 0.85
CA GLU A 150 17.87 -5.49 1.02
C GLU A 150 16.86 -5.46 2.17
N THR A 151 15.66 -5.98 1.92
CA THR A 151 14.61 -6.15 2.94
C THR A 151 14.37 -7.63 3.17
N LEU A 152 14.59 -8.10 4.39
CA LEU A 152 14.31 -9.46 4.80
C LEU A 152 12.99 -9.53 5.57
N ILE A 153 11.99 -10.18 5.01
CA ILE A 153 10.67 -10.32 5.65
C ILE A 153 10.55 -11.72 6.26
N SER A 154 10.45 -11.77 7.59
CA SER A 154 10.24 -13.02 8.32
C SER A 154 8.75 -13.33 8.50
N ARG A 155 8.40 -14.60 8.78
CA ARG A 155 7.04 -15.10 9.00
C ARG A 155 6.12 -14.94 7.80
N ILE A 156 6.63 -15.16 6.60
CA ILE A 156 5.89 -15.01 5.33
C ILE A 156 4.68 -15.96 5.19
N TYR A 157 4.58 -17.01 6.03
CA TYR A 157 3.40 -17.90 6.04
C TYR A 157 2.07 -17.14 6.24
N HIS A 158 2.11 -15.94 6.81
CA HIS A 158 0.94 -15.05 6.85
C HIS A 158 0.55 -14.56 5.46
N LEU A 159 1.53 -14.29 4.60
CA LEU A 159 1.33 -13.85 3.23
C LEU A 159 0.77 -14.98 2.37
N ASP A 160 1.33 -16.18 2.48
CA ASP A 160 0.98 -17.36 1.68
C ASP A 160 -0.48 -17.79 1.84
N ARG A 161 -1.11 -17.40 2.95
CA ARG A 161 -2.53 -17.68 3.20
C ARG A 161 -3.49 -16.92 2.27
N GLY A 162 -3.09 -15.82 1.68
CA GLY A 162 -3.95 -14.95 0.88
C GLY A 162 -3.36 -14.49 -0.44
N TYR A 163 -2.08 -14.75 -0.66
CA TYR A 163 -1.39 -14.38 -1.90
C TYR A 163 -0.70 -15.61 -2.49
N GLU A 164 -1.33 -16.17 -3.49
CA GLU A 164 -0.76 -17.29 -4.22
C GLU A 164 0.41 -16.84 -5.08
N ARG A 165 1.61 -17.37 -4.82
CA ARG A 165 2.84 -17.15 -5.60
C ARG A 165 3.10 -15.66 -5.89
N LEU A 166 3.06 -14.85 -4.83
CA LEU A 166 3.18 -13.39 -4.94
C LEU A 166 4.51 -12.99 -5.60
N GLU A 167 5.60 -13.65 -5.25
CA GLU A 167 6.95 -13.45 -5.78
C GLU A 167 7.01 -13.63 -7.30
N GLU A 168 6.33 -14.65 -7.82
CA GLU A 168 6.29 -14.90 -9.27
C GLU A 168 5.41 -13.89 -10.02
N LYS A 169 4.39 -13.35 -9.36
CA LYS A 169 3.50 -12.35 -9.93
C LYS A 169 4.07 -10.93 -9.90
N LEU A 170 5.08 -10.71 -9.06
CA LEU A 170 5.77 -9.43 -8.93
C LEU A 170 7.11 -9.39 -9.71
N ALA A 171 7.65 -10.55 -10.09
CA ALA A 171 8.82 -10.66 -10.96
C ALA A 171 8.45 -10.36 -12.42
#